data_4c694bc309d49dd80895c494a18c79e1
#
_entry.id   4c694bc309d49dd80895c494a18c79e1
#
_cell.length_a   1.000
_cell.length_b   1.000
_cell.length_c   1.000
_cell.angle_alpha   90.00
_cell.angle_beta   90.00
_cell.angle_gamma   90.00
#
_symmetry.space_group_name_H-M   'P 1'
#
loop_
_entity.id
_entity.type
_entity.pdbx_description
1 polymer ?
#
loop_
_entity_poly.entity_id
_entity_poly.type
_entity_poly.pdbx_seq_one_letter_code
_entity_poly.pdbx_strand_id
1 'polypeptide(L)'
;MPVKAFEAMNKARQKTGEKVFANPRNVAAGSIRQLDPKIAAERPLAFNAWDLVTDMGQKTHDEEMEALSLLGFNVSREGAVVASVRDVERFWKRVQMRRAKLPFWVDGTVIRVNDN
;
A
#
# COMPACT_ATOMS: atom_id res chain seq x y z
N MET A 1 -0.79 -1.06 -6.56
CA MET A 1 -1.46 -2.17 -7.32
C MET A 1 -1.31 -3.46 -6.55
N PRO A 2 -2.38 -4.24 -6.36
CA PRO A 2 -2.31 -5.57 -5.74
C PRO A 2 -1.48 -6.56 -6.57
N VAL A 3 -0.75 -7.46 -5.88
CA VAL A 3 0.13 -8.46 -6.54
C VAL A 3 -0.66 -9.33 -7.52
N LYS A 4 -1.80 -9.88 -7.09
CA LYS A 4 -2.66 -10.70 -7.97
C LYS A 4 -3.10 -9.99 -9.25
N ALA A 5 -3.40 -8.69 -9.15
CA ALA A 5 -3.79 -7.89 -10.29
C ALA A 5 -2.62 -7.67 -11.26
N PHE A 6 -1.43 -7.39 -10.72
CA PHE A 6 -0.20 -7.25 -11.50
C PHE A 6 0.16 -8.55 -12.24
N GLU A 7 0.07 -9.69 -11.56
CA GLU A 7 0.34 -11.00 -12.16
C GLU A 7 -0.66 -11.35 -13.27
N ALA A 8 -1.97 -11.08 -13.04
CA ALA A 8 -3.01 -11.30 -14.04
C ALA A 8 -2.77 -10.44 -15.30
N MET A 9 -2.40 -9.17 -15.13
CA MET A 9 -2.06 -8.28 -16.25
C MET A 9 -0.85 -8.80 -17.03
N ASN A 10 0.22 -9.21 -16.34
CA ASN A 10 1.40 -9.74 -17.02
C ASN A 10 1.11 -11.06 -17.74
N LYS A 11 0.27 -11.92 -17.17
CA LYS A 11 -0.18 -13.15 -17.84
C LYS A 11 -0.98 -12.85 -19.11
N ALA A 12 -1.83 -11.83 -19.11
CA ALA A 12 -2.57 -11.41 -20.28
C ALA A 12 -1.61 -10.90 -21.37
N ARG A 13 -0.66 -10.03 -21.02
CA ARG A 13 0.35 -9.49 -21.94
C ARG A 13 1.24 -10.58 -22.56
N GLN A 14 1.62 -11.58 -21.78
CA GLN A 14 2.38 -12.73 -22.31
C GLN A 14 1.61 -13.48 -23.40
N LYS A 15 0.29 -13.64 -23.23
CA LYS A 15 -0.55 -14.32 -24.22
C LYS A 15 -0.67 -13.54 -25.54
N THR A 16 -0.60 -12.22 -25.48
CA THR A 16 -0.66 -11.34 -26.66
C THR A 16 0.72 -11.02 -27.25
N GLY A 17 1.82 -11.57 -26.67
CA GLY A 17 3.18 -11.29 -27.12
C GLY A 17 3.70 -9.91 -26.74
N GLU A 18 3.00 -9.19 -25.85
CA GLU A 18 3.40 -7.88 -25.40
C GLU A 18 4.46 -7.96 -24.30
N LYS A 19 5.31 -6.93 -24.20
CA LYS A 19 6.31 -6.82 -23.15
C LYS A 19 5.63 -6.74 -21.77
N VAL A 20 6.01 -7.63 -20.86
CA VAL A 20 5.52 -7.63 -19.46
C VAL A 20 6.05 -6.44 -18.68
N PHE A 21 5.30 -6.05 -17.67
CA PHE A 21 5.70 -5.01 -16.74
C PHE A 21 6.73 -5.54 -15.73
N ALA A 22 7.73 -4.70 -15.39
CA ALA A 22 8.81 -5.09 -14.51
C ALA A 22 8.39 -5.15 -13.02
N ASN A 23 7.53 -4.21 -12.58
CA ASN A 23 7.08 -4.15 -11.20
C ASN A 23 5.73 -3.41 -11.06
N PRO A 24 4.94 -3.71 -10.00
CA PRO A 24 3.62 -3.13 -9.81
C PRO A 24 3.65 -1.64 -9.47
N ARG A 25 4.73 -1.11 -8.89
CA ARG A 25 4.88 0.31 -8.56
C ARG A 25 4.89 1.16 -9.83
N ASN A 26 5.70 0.79 -10.80
CA ASN A 26 5.79 1.51 -12.09
C ASN A 26 4.48 1.42 -12.88
N VAL A 27 3.81 0.28 -12.83
CA VAL A 27 2.50 0.12 -13.46
C VAL A 27 1.46 1.02 -12.81
N ALA A 28 1.41 1.09 -11.49
CA ALA A 28 0.49 1.96 -10.76
C ALA A 28 0.73 3.43 -11.10
N ALA A 29 1.99 3.89 -10.99
CA ALA A 29 2.36 5.25 -11.33
C ALA A 29 2.07 5.60 -12.80
N GLY A 30 2.37 4.70 -13.73
CA GLY A 30 2.07 4.86 -15.14
C GLY A 30 0.57 4.89 -15.43
N SER A 31 -0.23 4.12 -14.67
CA SER A 31 -1.69 4.10 -14.82
C SER A 31 -2.34 5.41 -14.40
N ILE A 32 -1.88 6.02 -13.30
CA ILE A 32 -2.40 7.32 -12.82
C ILE A 32 -2.03 8.46 -13.79
N ARG A 33 -0.91 8.34 -14.49
CA ARG A 33 -0.43 9.35 -15.44
C ARG A 33 -1.01 9.21 -16.85
N GLN A 34 -1.92 8.25 -17.10
CA GLN A 34 -2.57 8.10 -18.40
C GLN A 34 -3.42 9.33 -18.73
N LEU A 35 -3.28 9.83 -19.94
CA LEU A 35 -4.10 10.93 -20.46
C LEU A 35 -5.52 10.45 -20.77
N ASP A 36 -5.68 9.20 -21.18
CA ASP A 36 -6.97 8.58 -21.39
C ASP A 36 -7.48 7.93 -20.09
N PRO A 37 -8.57 8.47 -19.50
CA PRO A 37 -9.14 7.93 -18.27
C PRO A 37 -9.68 6.50 -18.43
N LYS A 38 -10.03 6.07 -19.64
CA LYS A 38 -10.48 4.69 -19.90
C LYS A 38 -9.37 3.69 -19.62
N ILE A 39 -8.13 3.99 -20.04
CA ILE A 39 -6.97 3.14 -19.77
C ILE A 39 -6.71 3.07 -18.27
N ALA A 40 -6.84 4.18 -17.53
CA ALA A 40 -6.69 4.19 -16.09
C ALA A 40 -7.79 3.38 -15.39
N ALA A 41 -9.04 3.47 -15.86
CA ALA A 41 -10.18 2.74 -15.31
C ALA A 41 -10.06 1.22 -15.48
N GLU A 42 -9.42 0.74 -16.54
CA GLU A 42 -9.15 -0.68 -16.78
C GLU A 42 -8.05 -1.24 -15.86
N ARG A 43 -7.31 -0.39 -15.16
CA ARG A 43 -6.22 -0.81 -14.28
C ARG A 43 -6.75 -1.09 -12.86
N PRO A 44 -6.55 -2.28 -12.31
CA PRO A 44 -7.04 -2.65 -10.99
C PRO A 44 -6.16 -2.02 -9.90
N LEU A 45 -6.27 -0.71 -9.73
CA LEU A 45 -5.62 0.05 -8.67
C LEU A 45 -6.41 -0.06 -7.38
N ALA A 46 -5.71 0.00 -6.24
CA ALA A 46 -6.29 0.14 -4.92
C ALA A 46 -5.73 1.39 -4.26
N PHE A 47 -6.57 2.11 -3.55
CA PHE A 47 -6.18 3.25 -2.72
C PHE A 47 -6.02 2.79 -1.27
N ASN A 48 -4.96 3.22 -0.61
CA ASN A 48 -4.75 3.06 0.83
C ASN A 48 -4.42 4.44 1.40
N ALA A 49 -5.18 4.87 2.39
CA ALA A 49 -4.87 6.05 3.18
C ALA A 49 -3.79 5.72 4.20
N TRP A 50 -2.93 6.69 4.51
CA TRP A 50 -1.82 6.51 5.46
C TRP A 50 -1.59 7.73 6.36
N ASP A 51 -2.34 8.81 6.12
CA ASP A 51 -2.24 10.04 6.89
C ASP A 51 -3.56 10.83 6.79
N LEU A 52 -3.93 11.54 7.85
CA LEU A 52 -5.10 12.41 7.94
C LEU A 52 -4.64 13.82 8.31
N VAL A 53 -4.54 14.69 7.32
CA VAL A 53 -4.04 16.07 7.50
C VAL A 53 -5.04 16.96 8.24
N THR A 54 -6.34 16.62 8.18
CA THR A 54 -7.40 17.40 8.83
C THR A 54 -7.44 17.07 10.32
N ASP A 55 -7.36 18.10 11.17
CA ASP A 55 -7.59 17.96 12.61
C ASP A 55 -9.07 17.67 12.87
N MET A 56 -9.35 16.48 13.37
CA MET A 56 -10.67 16.01 13.83
C MET A 56 -10.66 15.70 15.33
N GLY A 57 -9.62 16.15 16.05
CA GLY A 57 -9.42 15.89 17.47
C GLY A 57 -8.52 14.70 17.79
N GLN A 58 -7.96 14.03 16.75
CA GLN A 58 -7.00 12.95 16.93
C GLN A 58 -5.67 13.48 17.51
N LYS A 59 -5.13 12.78 18.48
CA LYS A 59 -3.87 13.15 19.15
C LYS A 59 -2.70 12.26 18.75
N THR A 60 -3.00 11.13 18.15
CA THR A 60 -2.00 10.14 17.76
C THR A 60 -2.24 9.67 16.34
N HIS A 61 -1.16 9.20 15.69
CA HIS A 61 -1.27 8.60 14.37
C HIS A 61 -2.15 7.34 14.34
N ASP A 62 -2.18 6.59 15.42
CA ASP A 62 -3.05 5.42 15.54
C ASP A 62 -4.53 5.83 15.51
N GLU A 63 -4.89 6.93 16.20
CA GLU A 63 -6.23 7.53 16.15
C GLU A 63 -6.58 8.07 14.74
N GLU A 64 -5.59 8.60 13.99
CA GLU A 64 -5.79 8.99 12.58
C GLU A 64 -6.17 7.79 11.72
N MET A 65 -5.46 6.67 11.89
CA MET A 65 -5.74 5.46 11.13
C MET A 65 -7.11 4.89 11.48
N GLU A 66 -7.52 4.96 12.74
CA GLU A 66 -8.86 4.57 13.17
C GLU A 66 -9.93 5.47 12.54
N ALA A 67 -9.76 6.79 12.59
CA ALA A 67 -10.66 7.75 11.97
C ALA A 67 -10.81 7.52 10.46
N LEU A 68 -9.71 7.31 9.75
CA LEU A 68 -9.72 6.99 8.31
C LEU A 68 -10.49 5.69 8.03
N SER A 69 -10.33 4.67 8.87
CA SER A 69 -11.06 3.41 8.76
C SER A 69 -12.56 3.59 8.97
N LEU A 70 -12.96 4.40 9.97
CA LEU A 70 -14.36 4.72 10.25
C LEU A 70 -15.00 5.53 9.11
N LEU A 71 -14.24 6.38 8.42
CA LEU A 71 -14.66 7.10 7.22
C LEU A 71 -14.76 6.20 5.97
N GLY A 72 -14.40 4.93 6.09
CA GLY A 72 -14.51 3.95 5.00
C GLY A 72 -13.29 3.86 4.09
N PHE A 73 -12.18 4.51 4.43
CA PHE A 73 -10.93 4.36 3.66
C PHE A 73 -10.23 3.05 4.00
N ASN A 74 -9.57 2.45 3.00
CA ASN A 74 -8.63 1.38 3.29
C ASN A 74 -7.40 1.95 3.98
N VAL A 75 -7.04 1.36 5.10
CA VAL A 75 -5.80 1.63 5.84
C VAL A 75 -4.98 0.35 5.94
N SER A 76 -3.66 0.48 6.14
CA SER A 76 -2.80 -0.68 6.32
C SER A 76 -3.15 -1.42 7.61
N ARG A 77 -3.37 -2.72 7.52
CA ARG A 77 -3.56 -3.62 8.68
C ARG A 77 -2.24 -4.19 9.22
N GLU A 78 -1.12 -3.84 8.59
CA GLU A 78 0.21 -4.30 8.97
C GLU A 78 0.93 -3.29 9.89
N GLY A 79 0.24 -2.26 10.40
CA GLY A 79 0.76 -1.32 11.37
C GLY A 79 0.82 -1.89 12.79
N ALA A 80 1.63 -1.29 13.66
CA ALA A 80 1.63 -1.55 15.10
C ALA A 80 2.20 -0.35 15.85
N VAL A 81 1.57 0.00 16.96
CA VAL A 81 2.15 0.92 17.97
C VAL A 81 3.06 0.12 18.88
N VAL A 82 4.29 0.59 19.08
CA VAL A 82 5.31 -0.09 19.88
C VAL A 82 6.03 0.89 20.80
N ALA A 83 6.50 0.42 21.95
CA ALA A 83 7.10 1.27 22.97
C ALA A 83 8.64 1.31 22.95
N SER A 84 9.30 0.44 22.18
CA SER A 84 10.75 0.36 22.17
C SER A 84 11.34 0.04 20.80
N VAL A 85 12.60 0.43 20.59
CA VAL A 85 13.36 0.09 19.36
C VAL A 85 13.47 -1.43 19.17
N ARG A 86 13.54 -2.20 20.26
CA ARG A 86 13.54 -3.67 20.20
C ARG A 86 12.24 -4.22 19.64
N ASP A 87 11.12 -3.58 19.93
CA ASP A 87 9.82 -3.97 19.38
C ASP A 87 9.69 -3.59 17.90
N VAL A 88 10.26 -2.45 17.51
CA VAL A 88 10.39 -2.05 16.09
C VAL A 88 11.17 -3.12 15.31
N GLU A 89 12.32 -3.57 15.85
CA GLU A 89 13.13 -4.61 15.22
C GLU A 89 12.36 -5.93 15.08
N ARG A 90 11.62 -6.33 16.13
CA ARG A 90 10.77 -7.53 16.08
C ARG A 90 9.65 -7.40 15.04
N PHE A 91 9.02 -6.22 14.96
CA PHE A 91 8.01 -5.93 13.96
C PHE A 91 8.59 -6.03 12.54
N TRP A 92 9.73 -5.37 12.29
CA TRP A 92 10.40 -5.40 10.98
C TRP A 92 10.76 -6.83 10.55
N LYS A 93 11.34 -7.64 11.42
CA LYS A 93 11.65 -9.05 11.14
C LYS A 93 10.40 -9.86 10.79
N ARG A 94 9.28 -9.63 11.47
CA ARG A 94 7.99 -10.27 11.19
C ARG A 94 7.47 -9.87 9.80
N VAL A 95 7.51 -8.60 9.45
CA VAL A 95 7.10 -8.11 8.12
C VAL A 95 8.01 -8.73 7.05
N GLN A 96 9.31 -8.78 7.28
CA GLN A 96 10.28 -9.38 6.34
C GLN A 96 9.96 -10.86 6.06
N MET A 97 9.66 -11.65 7.10
CA MET A 97 9.28 -13.06 6.94
C MET A 97 7.96 -13.25 6.18
N ARG A 98 7.03 -12.30 6.30
CA ARG A 98 5.72 -12.35 5.64
C ARG A 98 5.67 -11.63 4.29
N ARG A 99 6.74 -10.95 3.90
CA ARG A 99 6.80 -10.07 2.72
C ARG A 99 6.23 -10.72 1.45
N ALA A 100 6.59 -11.97 1.19
CA ALA A 100 6.13 -12.72 0.01
C ALA A 100 4.62 -13.05 0.03
N LYS A 101 3.96 -12.96 1.20
CA LYS A 101 2.53 -13.26 1.40
C LYS A 101 1.67 -12.00 1.46
N LEU A 102 2.28 -10.82 1.44
CA LEU A 102 1.55 -9.56 1.49
C LEU A 102 0.82 -9.31 0.15
N PRO A 103 -0.36 -8.68 0.19
CA PRO A 103 -1.14 -8.40 -1.02
C PRO A 103 -0.51 -7.35 -1.93
N PHE A 104 0.50 -6.61 -1.43
CA PHE A 104 1.27 -5.60 -2.15
C PHE A 104 2.76 -5.85 -1.97
N TRP A 105 3.55 -5.47 -2.97
CA TRP A 105 5.00 -5.42 -2.79
C TRP A 105 5.35 -4.30 -1.83
N VAL A 106 6.22 -4.62 -0.88
CA VAL A 106 6.75 -3.67 0.10
C VAL A 106 8.28 -3.63 -0.02
N ASP A 107 8.84 -2.44 0.06
CA ASP A 107 10.28 -2.18 -0.01
C ASP A 107 10.87 -1.80 1.35
N GLY A 108 10.02 -1.45 2.33
CA GLY A 108 10.46 -1.12 3.67
C GLY A 108 9.31 -0.96 4.66
N THR A 109 9.68 -0.56 5.87
CA THR A 109 8.76 -0.22 6.97
C THR A 109 8.99 1.23 7.35
N VAL A 110 7.93 2.01 7.42
CA VAL A 110 7.98 3.39 7.92
C VAL A 110 7.82 3.37 9.44
N ILE A 111 8.67 4.10 10.12
CA ILE A 111 8.63 4.30 11.57
C ILE A 111 8.39 5.79 11.79
N ARG A 112 7.36 6.12 12.56
CA ARG A 112 7.09 7.49 12.99
C ARG A 112 6.75 7.55 14.48
N VAL A 113 6.89 8.72 15.07
CA VAL A 113 6.37 8.99 16.40
C VAL A 113 4.85 8.94 16.34
N ASN A 114 4.23 8.35 17.37
CA ASN A 114 2.77 8.20 17.41
C ASN A 114 2.05 9.45 17.93
N ASP A 115 2.78 10.41 18.49
CA ASP A 115 2.26 11.70 18.96
C ASP A 115 2.17 12.69 17.77
N ASN A 116 1.06 13.39 17.62
CA ASN A 116 0.79 14.35 16.53
C ASN A 116 1.12 15.77 16.93
#